data_c4fc6ac57028bdefb60369cf2223e9bd
#
_entry.id   c4fc6ac57028bdefb60369cf2223e9bd
#
_cell.length_a   1.000
_cell.length_b   1.000
_cell.length_c   1.000
_cell.angle_alpha   90.00
_cell.angle_beta   90.00
_cell.angle_gamma   90.00
#
_symmetry.space_group_name_H-M   'P 1'
#
loop_
_entity.id
_entity.type
_entity.pdbx_description
1 polymer ?
#
loop_
_entity_poly.entity_id
_entity_poly.type
_entity_poly.pdbx_seq_one_letter_code
_entity_poly.pdbx_strand_id
1 'polypeptide(L)'
;MTKPLRQTAEQALRRFAPPLYRWLQRRSGQRLAKRFGTAEERFRHIYKSNHWSEAESVSGPGSTLEETEPIRRELPSLLKELGATSVLDLPCGDFHWMQHADLAGIDYIGGDLVGELIECNQAQHARDGVSFRKLDLVHDKLPQVDAVLCRDCLVHLSFADAHVALANVARSGAGWLLTTSFPSAERNDDIVTGQWRPLNLTRPPFNFPEPAKRIAENCTESEFADKVLGVWPIADLPQAGCS
;
A
#
# COMPACT_ATOMS: atom_id res chain seq x y z
N MET A 1 1.94 4.72 -25.41
CA MET A 1 0.50 4.81 -25.03
C MET A 1 0.27 6.15 -24.35
N THR A 2 -0.70 6.94 -24.77
CA THR A 2 -1.00 8.27 -24.18
C THR A 2 -1.67 8.08 -22.84
N LYS A 3 -1.09 8.66 -21.77
CA LYS A 3 -1.73 8.71 -20.43
C LYS A 3 -3.15 9.27 -20.58
N PRO A 4 -4.15 8.73 -19.87
CA PRO A 4 -5.49 9.26 -19.94
C PRO A 4 -5.49 10.74 -19.54
N LEU A 5 -6.20 11.57 -20.32
CA LEU A 5 -6.29 13.04 -20.14
C LEU A 5 -6.54 13.50 -18.70
N ARG A 6 -7.24 12.68 -17.91
CA ARG A 6 -7.52 12.93 -16.50
C ARG A 6 -6.26 12.94 -15.62
N GLN A 7 -5.34 11.99 -15.82
CA GLN A 7 -4.08 11.92 -15.06
C GLN A 7 -3.18 13.13 -15.37
N THR A 8 -3.11 13.52 -16.63
CA THR A 8 -2.32 14.70 -17.05
C THR A 8 -2.85 15.99 -16.43
N ALA A 9 -4.17 16.16 -16.38
CA ALA A 9 -4.81 17.32 -15.76
C ALA A 9 -4.60 17.35 -14.24
N GLU A 10 -4.67 16.21 -13.59
CA GLU A 10 -4.45 16.10 -12.15
C GLU A 10 -2.99 16.40 -11.77
N GLN A 11 -2.03 15.91 -12.53
CA GLN A 11 -0.62 16.22 -12.36
C GLN A 11 -0.35 17.72 -12.53
N ALA A 12 -0.94 18.34 -13.56
CA ALA A 12 -0.82 19.78 -13.78
C ALA A 12 -1.41 20.59 -12.61
N LEU A 13 -2.58 20.21 -12.10
CA LEU A 13 -3.20 20.88 -10.97
C LEU A 13 -2.35 20.74 -9.69
N ARG A 14 -1.78 19.57 -9.44
CA ARG A 14 -0.92 19.33 -8.29
C ARG A 14 0.33 20.20 -8.34
N ARG A 15 0.94 20.32 -9.51
CA ARG A 15 2.17 21.07 -9.70
C ARG A 15 1.97 22.59 -9.73
N PHE A 16 0.95 23.08 -10.45
CA PHE A 16 0.80 24.51 -10.75
C PHE A 16 -0.28 25.20 -9.91
N ALA A 17 -1.21 24.47 -9.30
CA ALA A 17 -2.28 25.01 -8.49
C ALA A 17 -2.55 24.15 -7.23
N PRO A 18 -1.56 23.93 -6.34
CA PRO A 18 -1.69 23.04 -5.19
C PRO A 18 -2.89 23.37 -4.27
N PRO A 19 -3.25 24.64 -3.99
CA PRO A 19 -4.41 24.94 -3.17
C PRO A 19 -5.74 24.48 -3.80
N LEU A 20 -5.88 24.66 -5.13
CA LEU A 20 -7.05 24.23 -5.87
C LEU A 20 -7.12 22.69 -5.91
N TYR A 21 -5.98 22.03 -6.14
CA TYR A 21 -5.89 20.57 -6.10
C TYR A 21 -6.39 20.04 -4.74
N ARG A 22 -5.87 20.55 -3.63
CA ARG A 22 -6.30 20.14 -2.27
C ARG A 22 -7.78 20.38 -2.01
N TRP A 23 -8.33 21.50 -2.48
CA TRP A 23 -9.76 21.79 -2.35
C TRP A 23 -10.61 20.77 -3.15
N LEU A 24 -10.21 20.44 -4.38
CA LEU A 24 -10.88 19.43 -5.19
C LEU A 24 -10.81 18.04 -4.54
N GLN A 25 -9.66 17.67 -4.01
CA GLN A 25 -9.44 16.43 -3.28
C GLN A 25 -10.38 16.34 -2.06
N ARG A 26 -10.44 17.37 -1.24
CA ARG A 26 -11.35 17.41 -0.09
C ARG A 26 -12.83 17.27 -0.50
N ARG A 27 -13.27 17.96 -1.54
CA ARG A 27 -14.64 17.82 -2.06
C ARG A 27 -14.94 16.43 -2.60
N SER A 28 -13.97 15.85 -3.33
CA SER A 28 -14.08 14.48 -3.82
C SER A 28 -14.18 13.48 -2.66
N GLY A 29 -13.32 13.62 -1.65
CA GLY A 29 -13.33 12.77 -0.46
C GLY A 29 -14.65 12.85 0.31
N GLN A 30 -15.20 14.07 0.49
CA GLN A 30 -16.51 14.25 1.14
C GLN A 30 -17.64 13.57 0.36
N ARG A 31 -17.60 13.60 -0.98
CA ARG A 31 -18.58 12.90 -1.82
C ARG A 31 -18.43 11.38 -1.68
N LEU A 32 -17.17 10.89 -1.66
CA LEU A 32 -16.86 9.48 -1.46
C LEU A 32 -17.38 8.99 -0.10
N ALA A 33 -17.10 9.74 0.97
CA ALA A 33 -17.57 9.43 2.32
C ALA A 33 -19.10 9.45 2.47
N LYS A 34 -19.79 10.37 1.75
CA LYS A 34 -21.26 10.41 1.73
C LYS A 34 -21.87 9.26 0.94
N ARG A 35 -21.19 8.79 -0.11
CA ARG A 35 -21.68 7.71 -0.97
C ARG A 35 -21.49 6.33 -0.36
N PHE A 36 -20.39 6.14 0.38
CA PHE A 36 -19.98 4.85 0.95
C PHE A 36 -19.63 5.05 2.42
N GLY A 37 -20.38 4.38 3.30
CA GLY A 37 -20.24 4.53 4.75
C GLY A 37 -18.97 3.95 5.33
N THR A 38 -18.46 2.85 4.74
CA THR A 38 -17.29 2.11 5.25
C THR A 38 -16.11 2.12 4.28
N ALA A 39 -14.91 1.83 4.79
CA ALA A 39 -13.72 1.62 3.96
C ALA A 39 -13.92 0.42 3.02
N GLU A 40 -14.50 -0.68 3.50
CA GLU A 40 -14.78 -1.86 2.70
C GLU A 40 -15.66 -1.54 1.49
N GLU A 41 -16.75 -0.78 1.66
CA GLU A 41 -17.61 -0.36 0.55
C GLU A 41 -16.87 0.47 -0.48
N ARG A 42 -15.94 1.36 -0.05
CA ARG A 42 -15.14 2.20 -0.93
C ARG A 42 -14.15 1.37 -1.74
N PHE A 43 -13.38 0.49 -1.10
CA PHE A 43 -12.42 -0.36 -1.79
C PHE A 43 -13.10 -1.41 -2.67
N ARG A 44 -14.24 -1.97 -2.24
CA ARG A 44 -15.06 -2.85 -3.08
C ARG A 44 -15.58 -2.12 -4.34
N HIS A 45 -15.99 -0.85 -4.21
CA HIS A 45 -16.38 -0.05 -5.36
C HIS A 45 -15.20 0.22 -6.29
N ILE A 46 -14.02 0.56 -5.77
CA ILE A 46 -12.79 0.76 -6.52
C ILE A 46 -12.46 -0.50 -7.33
N TYR A 47 -12.47 -1.66 -6.67
CA TYR A 47 -12.26 -2.95 -7.30
C TYR A 47 -13.26 -3.23 -8.43
N LYS A 48 -14.58 -3.19 -8.12
CA LYS A 48 -15.64 -3.53 -9.08
C LYS A 48 -15.72 -2.60 -10.28
N SER A 49 -15.37 -1.34 -10.11
CA SER A 49 -15.39 -0.36 -11.20
C SER A 49 -14.09 -0.30 -11.99
N ASN A 50 -13.08 -1.10 -11.63
CA ASN A 50 -11.71 -0.93 -12.12
C ASN A 50 -11.33 0.57 -12.14
N HIS A 51 -11.46 1.20 -10.96
CA HIS A 51 -11.35 2.66 -10.82
C HIS A 51 -10.04 3.23 -11.41
N TRP A 52 -8.99 2.45 -11.33
CA TRP A 52 -7.67 2.82 -11.84
C TRP A 52 -7.54 2.64 -13.35
N SER A 53 -8.53 1.96 -14.00
CA SER A 53 -8.58 1.72 -15.44
C SER A 53 -7.33 1.04 -15.99
N GLU A 54 -6.69 0.21 -15.15
CA GLU A 54 -5.54 -0.59 -15.56
C GLU A 54 -6.02 -1.94 -16.14
N ALA A 55 -5.44 -2.33 -17.26
CA ALA A 55 -5.83 -3.54 -17.98
C ALA A 55 -5.13 -4.79 -17.43
N GLU A 56 -3.93 -4.62 -16.86
CA GLU A 56 -3.09 -5.71 -16.41
C GLU A 56 -3.43 -6.16 -14.99
N SER A 57 -3.76 -5.21 -14.10
CA SER A 57 -4.07 -5.48 -12.69
C SER A 57 -5.20 -4.60 -12.20
N VAL A 58 -6.20 -5.19 -11.54
CA VAL A 58 -7.29 -4.42 -10.90
C VAL A 58 -6.81 -3.64 -9.68
N SER A 59 -5.61 -3.92 -9.18
CA SER A 59 -4.95 -3.17 -8.09
C SER A 59 -4.32 -1.85 -8.58
N GLY A 60 -4.36 -1.59 -9.89
CA GLY A 60 -3.96 -0.34 -10.49
C GLY A 60 -2.55 -0.33 -11.10
N PRO A 61 -2.13 0.81 -11.71
CA PRO A 61 -0.90 0.89 -12.50
C PRO A 61 0.36 0.58 -11.71
N GLY A 62 0.39 0.88 -10.41
CA GLY A 62 1.51 0.53 -9.54
C GLY A 62 1.73 -0.98 -9.34
N SER A 63 0.79 -1.83 -9.82
CA SER A 63 0.85 -3.29 -9.68
C SER A 63 1.14 -4.02 -11.00
N THR A 64 1.48 -3.29 -12.07
CA THR A 64 1.93 -3.89 -13.34
C THR A 64 3.28 -4.60 -13.18
N LEU A 65 3.59 -5.53 -14.07
CA LEU A 65 4.88 -6.22 -14.04
C LEU A 65 6.06 -5.28 -14.33
N GLU A 66 5.84 -4.22 -15.08
CA GLU A 66 6.86 -3.19 -15.34
C GLU A 66 7.18 -2.43 -14.05
N GLU A 67 6.18 -1.88 -13.36
CA GLU A 67 6.36 -1.07 -12.14
C GLU A 67 6.87 -1.89 -10.95
N THR A 68 6.61 -3.20 -10.93
CA THR A 68 7.00 -4.09 -9.82
C THR A 68 8.27 -4.89 -10.08
N GLU A 69 8.92 -4.70 -11.25
CA GLU A 69 10.14 -5.46 -11.59
C GLU A 69 11.24 -5.36 -10.52
N PRO A 70 11.60 -4.16 -10.01
CA PRO A 70 12.63 -4.04 -8.98
C PRO A 70 12.26 -4.79 -7.69
N ILE A 71 11.00 -4.69 -7.25
CA ILE A 71 10.56 -5.37 -6.03
C ILE A 71 10.57 -6.88 -6.22
N ARG A 72 10.04 -7.39 -7.33
CA ARG A 72 10.01 -8.84 -7.60
C ARG A 72 11.40 -9.44 -7.62
N ARG A 73 12.39 -8.69 -8.12
CA ARG A 73 13.78 -9.11 -8.16
C ARG A 73 14.44 -9.09 -6.78
N GLU A 74 14.20 -8.07 -5.99
CA GLU A 74 14.96 -7.79 -4.76
C GLU A 74 14.29 -8.29 -3.48
N LEU A 75 12.96 -8.36 -3.45
CA LEU A 75 12.20 -8.76 -2.25
C LEU A 75 12.59 -10.14 -1.70
N PRO A 76 12.75 -11.20 -2.52
CA PRO A 76 13.12 -12.53 -1.99
C PRO A 76 14.47 -12.53 -1.25
N SER A 77 15.47 -11.87 -1.81
CA SER A 77 16.79 -11.77 -1.17
C SER A 77 16.75 -10.89 0.07
N LEU A 78 15.97 -9.81 0.04
CA LEU A 78 15.74 -8.93 1.18
C LEU A 78 15.10 -9.70 2.35
N LEU A 79 14.01 -10.45 2.11
CA LEU A 79 13.35 -11.24 3.16
C LEU A 79 14.32 -12.24 3.79
N LYS A 80 15.12 -12.92 2.98
CA LYS A 80 16.16 -13.83 3.47
C LYS A 80 17.21 -13.10 4.33
N GLU A 81 17.64 -11.92 3.92
CA GLU A 81 18.59 -11.10 4.68
C GLU A 81 18.01 -10.64 6.02
N LEU A 82 16.70 -10.35 6.07
CA LEU A 82 15.97 -10.01 7.29
C LEU A 82 15.69 -11.23 8.20
N GLY A 83 16.01 -12.44 7.74
CA GLY A 83 15.69 -13.69 8.45
C GLY A 83 14.19 -13.99 8.48
N ALA A 84 13.41 -13.38 7.59
CA ALA A 84 11.96 -13.60 7.52
C ALA A 84 11.64 -14.85 6.72
N THR A 85 10.89 -15.77 7.33
CA THR A 85 10.38 -17.00 6.75
C THR A 85 8.86 -16.97 6.58
N SER A 86 8.20 -15.95 7.14
CA SER A 86 6.76 -15.74 7.03
C SER A 86 6.44 -14.27 6.74
N VAL A 87 5.51 -14.03 5.82
CA VAL A 87 5.13 -12.68 5.37
C VAL A 87 3.60 -12.56 5.30
N LEU A 88 3.09 -11.47 5.88
CA LEU A 88 1.74 -10.98 5.63
C LEU A 88 1.83 -9.85 4.60
N ASP A 89 1.25 -10.04 3.42
CA ASP A 89 1.07 -9.00 2.40
C ASP A 89 -0.35 -8.42 2.51
N LEU A 90 -0.47 -7.19 2.99
CA LEU A 90 -1.76 -6.56 3.30
C LEU A 90 -1.75 -5.06 2.93
N PRO A 91 -2.45 -4.66 1.85
CA PRO A 91 -3.31 -5.46 0.98
C PRO A 91 -2.52 -6.21 -0.11
N CYS A 92 -2.88 -7.46 -0.37
CA CYS A 92 -2.26 -8.25 -1.43
C CYS A 92 -2.81 -7.97 -2.83
N GLY A 93 -3.92 -7.25 -2.92
CA GLY A 93 -4.60 -7.00 -4.18
C GLY A 93 -4.95 -8.30 -4.91
N ASP A 94 -4.85 -8.27 -6.24
CA ASP A 94 -5.13 -9.41 -7.12
C ASP A 94 -3.97 -10.43 -7.25
N PHE A 95 -2.95 -10.30 -6.40
CA PHE A 95 -1.75 -11.16 -6.43
C PHE A 95 -1.02 -11.16 -7.77
N HIS A 96 -1.36 -10.23 -8.67
CA HIS A 96 -0.86 -10.22 -10.04
C HIS A 96 0.66 -10.21 -10.13
N TRP A 97 1.34 -9.29 -9.46
CA TRP A 97 2.78 -9.20 -9.52
C TRP A 97 3.49 -10.17 -8.56
N MET A 98 2.91 -10.41 -7.38
CA MET A 98 3.53 -11.24 -6.34
C MET A 98 3.66 -12.71 -6.78
N GLN A 99 2.74 -13.23 -7.62
CA GLN A 99 2.86 -14.60 -8.15
C GLN A 99 4.13 -14.84 -8.97
N HIS A 100 4.77 -13.76 -9.44
CA HIS A 100 6.02 -13.80 -10.21
C HIS A 100 7.27 -13.54 -9.34
N ALA A 101 7.12 -13.33 -8.03
CA ALA A 101 8.24 -13.28 -7.10
C ALA A 101 8.61 -14.70 -6.63
N ASP A 102 9.90 -14.92 -6.35
CA ASP A 102 10.35 -16.19 -5.78
C ASP A 102 10.02 -16.24 -4.28
N LEU A 103 8.97 -16.95 -3.94
CA LEU A 103 8.53 -17.17 -2.55
C LEU A 103 9.01 -18.49 -1.97
N ALA A 104 10.01 -19.14 -2.56
CA ALA A 104 10.53 -20.41 -2.06
C ALA A 104 11.04 -20.29 -0.61
N GLY A 105 10.48 -21.09 0.29
CA GLY A 105 10.82 -21.08 1.71
C GLY A 105 10.17 -19.95 2.52
N ILE A 106 9.20 -19.23 1.95
CA ILE A 106 8.42 -18.19 2.62
C ILE A 106 6.97 -18.66 2.79
N ASP A 107 6.48 -18.67 4.02
CA ASP A 107 5.06 -18.82 4.31
C ASP A 107 4.35 -17.48 4.06
N TYR A 108 3.67 -17.39 2.91
CA TYR A 108 2.99 -16.19 2.45
C TYR A 108 1.50 -16.20 2.83
N ILE A 109 1.06 -15.13 3.44
CA ILE A 109 -0.34 -14.85 3.72
C ILE A 109 -0.73 -13.56 2.99
N GLY A 110 -1.55 -13.67 1.95
CA GLY A 110 -2.16 -12.53 1.29
C GLY A 110 -3.44 -12.11 2.02
N GLY A 111 -3.53 -10.86 2.43
CA GLY A 111 -4.71 -10.27 3.04
C GLY A 111 -5.28 -9.14 2.19
N ASP A 112 -6.60 -9.00 2.15
CA ASP A 112 -7.27 -7.84 1.57
C ASP A 112 -8.63 -7.62 2.22
N LEU A 113 -9.10 -6.36 2.22
CA LEU A 113 -10.41 -5.99 2.74
C LEU A 113 -11.56 -6.44 1.82
N VAL A 114 -11.29 -6.60 0.53
CA VAL A 114 -12.28 -6.99 -0.49
C VAL A 114 -12.41 -8.50 -0.54
N GLY A 115 -13.49 -9.04 0.02
CA GLY A 115 -13.72 -10.48 0.13
C GLY A 115 -13.74 -11.21 -1.20
N GLU A 116 -14.40 -10.63 -2.23
CA GLU A 116 -14.48 -11.22 -3.57
C GLU A 116 -13.09 -11.39 -4.23
N LEU A 117 -12.17 -10.47 -3.94
CA LEU A 117 -10.79 -10.54 -4.42
C LEU A 117 -10.04 -11.70 -3.76
N ILE A 118 -10.22 -11.86 -2.46
CA ILE A 118 -9.63 -12.94 -1.68
C ILE A 118 -10.17 -14.31 -2.10
N GLU A 119 -11.47 -14.44 -2.35
CA GLU A 119 -12.08 -15.67 -2.85
C GLU A 119 -11.47 -16.08 -4.21
N CYS A 120 -11.25 -15.09 -5.09
CA CYS A 120 -10.60 -15.30 -6.37
C CYS A 120 -9.15 -15.77 -6.21
N ASN A 121 -8.37 -15.05 -5.38
CA ASN A 121 -6.97 -15.40 -5.11
C ASN A 121 -6.84 -16.78 -4.47
N GLN A 122 -7.72 -17.11 -3.51
CA GLN A 122 -7.75 -18.43 -2.85
C GLN A 122 -7.99 -19.55 -3.86
N ALA A 123 -8.92 -19.34 -4.80
CA ALA A 123 -9.26 -20.34 -5.82
C ALA A 123 -8.15 -20.53 -6.88
N GLN A 124 -7.42 -19.46 -7.22
CA GLN A 124 -6.48 -19.47 -8.33
C GLN A 124 -5.03 -19.71 -7.92
N HIS A 125 -4.63 -19.25 -6.72
CA HIS A 125 -3.23 -19.12 -6.35
C HIS A 125 -2.87 -19.82 -5.02
N ALA A 126 -3.85 -20.27 -4.24
CA ALA A 126 -3.55 -20.99 -2.99
C ALA A 126 -2.81 -22.30 -3.27
N ARG A 127 -1.74 -22.53 -2.51
CA ARG A 127 -0.89 -23.73 -2.57
C ARG A 127 -0.10 -23.84 -1.28
N ASP A 128 0.67 -24.92 -1.14
CA ASP A 128 1.57 -25.07 0.02
C ASP A 128 2.45 -23.82 0.18
N GLY A 129 2.46 -23.25 1.39
CA GLY A 129 3.17 -22.01 1.70
C GLY A 129 2.52 -20.71 1.19
N VAL A 130 1.37 -20.77 0.47
CA VAL A 130 0.66 -19.57 -0.01
C VAL A 130 -0.82 -19.66 0.30
N SER A 131 -1.31 -18.76 1.14
CA SER A 131 -2.72 -18.69 1.56
C SER A 131 -3.26 -17.27 1.51
N PHE A 132 -4.61 -17.15 1.45
CA PHE A 132 -5.28 -15.85 1.37
C PHE A 132 -6.36 -15.74 2.42
N ARG A 133 -6.55 -14.53 2.99
CA ARG A 133 -7.57 -14.27 4.03
C ARG A 133 -8.18 -12.90 3.84
N LYS A 134 -9.49 -12.77 4.03
CA LYS A 134 -10.09 -11.45 4.19
C LYS A 134 -9.59 -10.87 5.51
N LEU A 135 -8.91 -9.70 5.43
CA LEU A 135 -8.34 -9.00 6.58
C LEU A 135 -8.50 -7.49 6.41
N ASP A 136 -8.89 -6.83 7.48
CA ASP A 136 -8.87 -5.39 7.64
C ASP A 136 -7.61 -4.98 8.42
N LEU A 137 -6.69 -4.27 7.76
CA LEU A 137 -5.46 -3.78 8.37
C LEU A 137 -5.73 -2.89 9.60
N VAL A 138 -6.87 -2.20 9.61
CA VAL A 138 -7.24 -1.25 10.68
C VAL A 138 -7.88 -1.97 11.87
N HIS A 139 -8.78 -2.93 11.64
CA HIS A 139 -9.67 -3.44 12.68
C HIS A 139 -9.42 -4.89 13.09
N ASP A 140 -8.87 -5.73 12.20
CA ASP A 140 -8.71 -7.15 12.51
C ASP A 140 -7.40 -7.43 13.27
N LYS A 141 -7.42 -8.50 14.07
CA LYS A 141 -6.19 -9.05 14.65
C LYS A 141 -5.35 -9.66 13.53
N LEU A 142 -4.13 -9.12 13.32
CA LEU A 142 -3.23 -9.63 12.31
C LEU A 142 -2.60 -10.97 12.73
N PRO A 143 -2.33 -11.88 11.77
CA PRO A 143 -1.58 -13.11 12.04
C PRO A 143 -0.16 -12.79 12.49
N GLN A 144 0.42 -13.66 13.29
CA GLN A 144 1.83 -13.55 13.67
C GLN A 144 2.70 -14.01 12.50
N VAL A 145 3.59 -13.14 12.05
CA VAL A 145 4.53 -13.35 10.93
C VAL A 145 5.85 -12.65 11.26
N ASP A 146 6.90 -12.93 10.49
CA ASP A 146 8.19 -12.25 10.67
C ASP A 146 8.18 -10.85 10.06
N ALA A 147 7.48 -10.67 8.93
CA ALA A 147 7.42 -9.39 8.23
C ALA A 147 6.00 -9.07 7.73
N VAL A 148 5.62 -7.79 7.79
CA VAL A 148 4.41 -7.26 7.17
C VAL A 148 4.81 -6.44 5.94
N LEU A 149 4.33 -6.84 4.77
CA LEU A 149 4.41 -6.07 3.54
C LEU A 149 3.11 -5.26 3.38
N CYS A 150 3.23 -3.94 3.44
CA CYS A 150 2.11 -3.02 3.35
C CYS A 150 2.36 -2.04 2.19
N ARG A 151 2.40 -2.59 0.96
CA ARG A 151 2.73 -1.81 -0.24
C ARG A 151 1.50 -1.10 -0.78
N ASP A 152 1.66 0.18 -1.13
CA ASP A 152 0.62 1.04 -1.70
C ASP A 152 -0.72 1.04 -0.91
N CYS A 153 -0.66 0.84 0.42
CA CYS A 153 -1.82 0.83 1.31
C CYS A 153 -2.01 2.15 2.04
N LEU A 154 -1.02 2.58 2.83
CA LEU A 154 -1.11 3.78 3.68
C LEU A 154 -1.38 5.05 2.86
N VAL A 155 -0.97 5.07 1.59
CA VAL A 155 -1.27 6.14 0.62
C VAL A 155 -2.75 6.31 0.34
N HIS A 156 -3.58 5.32 0.67
CA HIS A 156 -5.04 5.32 0.51
C HIS A 156 -5.82 5.52 1.81
N LEU A 157 -5.16 5.56 2.95
CA LEU A 157 -5.81 5.70 4.26
C LEU A 157 -5.78 7.16 4.74
N SER A 158 -6.82 7.61 5.44
CA SER A 158 -6.75 8.83 6.23
C SER A 158 -5.61 8.75 7.25
N PHE A 159 -5.17 9.88 7.79
CA PHE A 159 -4.17 9.83 8.85
C PHE A 159 -4.64 9.04 10.07
N ALA A 160 -5.91 9.20 10.44
CA ALA A 160 -6.49 8.46 11.55
C ALA A 160 -6.42 6.94 11.31
N ASP A 161 -6.89 6.47 10.15
CA ASP A 161 -6.86 5.03 9.81
C ASP A 161 -5.42 4.53 9.65
N ALA A 162 -4.53 5.33 9.06
CA ALA A 162 -3.12 4.95 8.90
C ALA A 162 -2.43 4.78 10.26
N HIS A 163 -2.67 5.66 11.24
CA HIS A 163 -2.12 5.49 12.59
C HIS A 163 -2.69 4.25 13.30
N VAL A 164 -3.98 3.97 13.15
CA VAL A 164 -4.58 2.76 13.72
C VAL A 164 -4.00 1.51 13.06
N ALA A 165 -3.85 1.51 11.73
CA ALA A 165 -3.21 0.43 10.98
C ALA A 165 -1.77 0.17 11.43
N LEU A 166 -0.96 1.21 11.57
CA LEU A 166 0.41 1.11 12.05
C LEU A 166 0.50 0.59 13.50
N ALA A 167 -0.40 1.06 14.38
CA ALA A 167 -0.51 0.53 15.73
C ALA A 167 -0.93 -0.95 15.74
N ASN A 168 -1.77 -1.36 14.79
CA ASN A 168 -2.17 -2.75 14.63
C ASN A 168 -1.01 -3.63 14.14
N VAL A 169 -0.24 -3.14 13.16
CA VAL A 169 1.01 -3.79 12.74
C VAL A 169 1.98 -3.94 13.90
N ALA A 170 2.18 -2.90 14.71
CA ALA A 170 3.04 -2.97 15.88
C ALA A 170 2.61 -4.03 16.91
N ARG A 171 1.31 -4.28 17.03
CA ARG A 171 0.75 -5.31 17.94
C ARG A 171 0.78 -6.72 17.36
N SER A 172 1.05 -6.90 16.07
CA SER A 172 1.03 -8.23 15.41
C SER A 172 2.15 -9.16 15.90
N GLY A 173 3.22 -8.59 16.46
CA GLY A 173 4.42 -9.32 16.85
C GLY A 173 5.41 -9.54 15.70
N ALA A 174 5.16 -8.96 14.52
CA ALA A 174 6.13 -8.98 13.42
C ALA A 174 7.39 -8.17 13.77
N GLY A 175 8.54 -8.59 13.25
CA GLY A 175 9.80 -7.87 13.42
C GLY A 175 9.96 -6.71 12.44
N TRP A 176 9.39 -6.82 11.24
CA TRP A 176 9.65 -5.92 10.14
C TRP A 176 8.38 -5.39 9.49
N LEU A 177 8.39 -4.09 9.17
CA LEU A 177 7.41 -3.46 8.28
C LEU A 177 8.10 -3.05 6.98
N LEU A 178 7.58 -3.53 5.85
CA LEU A 178 7.95 -3.12 4.51
C LEU A 178 6.79 -2.29 3.95
N THR A 179 6.99 -1.00 3.67
CA THR A 179 5.89 -0.16 3.20
C THR A 179 6.35 0.95 2.27
N THR A 180 5.42 1.42 1.43
CA THR A 180 5.66 2.49 0.44
C THR A 180 5.93 3.83 1.10
N SER A 181 6.95 4.53 0.61
CA SER A 181 7.24 5.93 0.95
C SER A 181 7.69 6.71 -0.27
N PHE A 182 7.45 8.03 -0.24
CA PHE A 182 7.84 9.00 -1.28
C PHE A 182 8.75 10.06 -0.65
N PRO A 183 10.07 9.82 -0.60
CA PRO A 183 11.02 10.67 0.13
C PRO A 183 11.03 12.15 -0.31
N SER A 184 10.74 12.44 -1.58
CA SER A 184 10.69 13.82 -2.10
C SER A 184 9.41 14.58 -1.71
N ALA A 185 8.41 13.91 -1.14
CA ALA A 185 7.22 14.62 -0.68
C ALA A 185 7.57 15.47 0.55
N GLU A 186 7.54 16.79 0.38
CA GLU A 186 7.92 17.75 1.42
C GLU A 186 6.96 17.75 2.61
N ARG A 187 5.71 17.36 2.38
CA ARG A 187 4.64 17.33 3.38
C ARG A 187 3.64 16.22 3.08
N ASN A 188 2.98 15.76 4.11
CA ASN A 188 1.83 14.87 3.99
C ASN A 188 0.52 15.66 4.05
N ASP A 189 -0.42 15.36 3.17
CA ASP A 189 -1.79 15.88 3.23
C ASP A 189 -2.74 14.78 3.70
N ASP A 190 -3.74 15.11 4.54
CA ASP A 190 -4.75 14.15 4.94
C ASP A 190 -5.80 13.98 3.84
N ILE A 191 -6.36 12.77 3.77
CA ILE A 191 -7.38 12.38 2.80
C ILE A 191 -8.52 11.61 3.47
N VAL A 192 -9.61 11.41 2.76
CA VAL A 192 -10.61 10.41 3.12
C VAL A 192 -10.13 9.04 2.65
N THR A 193 -10.16 8.03 3.51
CA THR A 193 -9.80 6.64 3.16
C THR A 193 -10.53 6.19 1.89
N GLY A 194 -9.76 5.66 0.92
CA GLY A 194 -10.18 5.32 -0.44
C GLY A 194 -9.76 6.34 -1.50
N GLN A 195 -9.21 7.51 -1.12
CA GLN A 195 -8.50 8.41 -2.02
C GLN A 195 -7.02 8.00 -2.10
N TRP A 196 -6.21 8.76 -2.84
CA TRP A 196 -4.77 8.53 -2.96
C TRP A 196 -3.97 9.82 -2.76
N ARG A 197 -2.81 9.70 -2.13
CA ARG A 197 -1.77 10.75 -2.08
C ARG A 197 -0.39 10.14 -1.83
N PRO A 198 0.73 10.77 -2.28
CA PRO A 198 2.06 10.35 -1.86
C PRO A 198 2.23 10.58 -0.35
N LEU A 199 2.95 9.68 0.33
CA LEU A 199 3.31 9.81 1.74
C LEU A 199 4.82 9.73 1.92
N ASN A 200 5.39 10.70 2.60
CA ASN A 200 6.73 10.62 3.16
C ASN A 200 6.63 10.22 4.63
N LEU A 201 6.96 8.96 4.93
CA LEU A 201 6.81 8.44 6.29
C LEU A 201 7.82 9.03 7.29
N THR A 202 8.92 9.64 6.82
CA THR A 202 9.88 10.32 7.71
C THR A 202 9.41 11.72 8.12
N ARG A 203 8.31 12.22 7.54
CA ARG A 203 7.74 13.53 7.84
C ARG A 203 6.50 13.43 8.73
N PRO A 204 6.10 14.53 9.41
CA PRO A 204 4.85 14.57 10.15
C PRO A 204 3.64 14.18 9.29
N PRO A 205 2.64 13.50 9.83
CA PRO A 205 2.49 13.14 11.25
C PRO A 205 3.13 11.79 11.62
N PHE A 206 3.79 11.10 10.71
CA PHE A 206 4.32 9.74 10.94
C PHE A 206 5.67 9.77 11.66
N ASN A 207 6.60 10.64 11.27
CA ASN A 207 7.92 10.83 11.88
C ASN A 207 8.74 9.55 12.06
N PHE A 208 8.67 8.64 11.10
CA PHE A 208 9.49 7.42 11.11
C PHE A 208 10.98 7.81 11.06
N PRO A 209 11.86 7.00 11.64
CA PRO A 209 13.28 7.11 11.35
C PRO A 209 13.55 6.83 9.87
N GLU A 210 14.77 7.10 9.39
CA GLU A 210 15.19 6.62 8.08
C GLU A 210 15.03 5.09 8.01
N PRO A 211 14.59 4.53 6.87
CA PRO A 211 14.44 3.09 6.75
C PRO A 211 15.80 2.39 6.84
N ALA A 212 15.85 1.26 7.54
CA ALA A 212 17.06 0.44 7.65
C ALA A 212 17.53 -0.06 6.27
N LYS A 213 16.59 -0.33 5.37
CA LYS A 213 16.80 -0.71 3.97
C LYS A 213 15.69 -0.14 3.09
N ARG A 214 15.92 -0.11 1.78
CA ARG A 214 14.91 0.29 0.81
C ARG A 214 15.14 -0.37 -0.54
N ILE A 215 14.08 -0.69 -1.24
CA ILE A 215 14.07 -1.03 -2.66
C ILE A 215 13.56 0.20 -3.42
N ALA A 216 14.32 0.71 -4.36
CA ALA A 216 13.86 1.76 -5.28
C ALA A 216 12.88 1.13 -6.28
N GLU A 217 11.66 1.63 -6.35
CA GLU A 217 10.66 1.07 -7.27
C GLU A 217 10.85 1.56 -8.71
N ASN A 218 11.64 2.63 -8.91
CA ASN A 218 11.92 3.22 -10.23
C ASN A 218 10.65 3.53 -11.02
N CYS A 219 9.65 4.08 -10.32
CA CYS A 219 8.34 4.36 -10.89
C CYS A 219 8.44 5.12 -12.22
N THR A 220 7.73 4.66 -13.25
CA THR A 220 7.76 5.25 -14.59
C THR A 220 7.16 6.66 -14.63
N GLU A 221 6.34 7.03 -13.65
CA GLU A 221 5.89 8.41 -13.46
C GLU A 221 6.99 9.26 -12.85
N SER A 222 7.54 10.19 -13.63
CA SER A 222 8.65 11.04 -13.21
C SER A 222 8.40 11.85 -11.92
N GLU A 223 7.13 12.17 -11.61
CA GLU A 223 6.73 12.84 -10.37
C GLU A 223 6.92 11.94 -9.14
N PHE A 224 6.94 10.62 -9.34
CA PHE A 224 7.05 9.60 -8.29
C PHE A 224 8.26 8.68 -8.49
N ALA A 225 9.26 9.12 -9.26
CA ALA A 225 10.47 8.36 -9.53
C ALA A 225 11.28 8.01 -8.26
N ASP A 226 11.03 8.74 -7.17
CA ASP A 226 11.63 8.54 -5.85
C ASP A 226 10.88 7.53 -4.97
N LYS A 227 9.79 6.93 -5.49
CA LYS A 227 9.01 5.92 -4.76
C LYS A 227 9.91 4.77 -4.32
N VAL A 228 9.81 4.41 -3.05
CA VAL A 228 10.54 3.31 -2.46
C VAL A 228 9.64 2.38 -1.65
N LEU A 229 9.99 1.11 -1.61
CA LEU A 229 9.58 0.19 -0.56
C LEU A 229 10.61 0.30 0.57
N GLY A 230 10.29 1.05 1.61
CA GLY A 230 11.14 1.19 2.79
C GLY A 230 10.94 0.02 3.77
N VAL A 231 11.99 -0.30 4.52
CA VAL A 231 12.04 -1.40 5.48
C VAL A 231 12.39 -0.85 6.85
N TRP A 232 11.53 -1.06 7.82
CA TRP A 232 11.72 -0.62 9.20
C TRP A 232 11.61 -1.77 10.18
N PRO A 233 12.52 -1.87 11.17
CA PRO A 233 12.24 -2.65 12.37
C PRO A 233 10.99 -2.07 13.04
N ILE A 234 10.01 -2.89 13.36
CA ILE A 234 8.77 -2.41 13.98
C ILE A 234 9.04 -1.79 15.36
N ALA A 235 10.06 -2.28 16.06
CA ALA A 235 10.48 -1.75 17.35
C ALA A 235 10.97 -0.28 17.30
N ASP A 236 11.42 0.20 16.13
CA ASP A 236 11.94 1.56 15.94
C ASP A 236 10.85 2.55 15.50
N LEU A 237 9.63 2.06 15.23
CA LEU A 237 8.54 2.91 14.79
C LEU A 237 8.02 3.79 15.94
N PRO A 238 7.65 5.05 15.67
CA PRO A 238 6.99 5.89 16.66
C PRO A 238 5.76 5.18 17.22
N GLN A 239 5.68 5.07 18.55
CA GLN A 239 4.51 4.50 19.19
C GLN A 239 3.29 5.39 18.93
N ALA A 240 2.23 4.80 18.35
CA ALA A 240 0.99 5.52 18.14
C ALA A 240 0.40 5.92 19.50
N GLY A 241 0.45 7.21 19.82
CA GLY A 241 -0.35 7.81 20.85
C GLY A 241 0.29 7.98 22.21
N CYS A 242 0.96 9.10 22.39
CA CYS A 242 0.89 9.94 23.58
C CYS A 242 1.11 11.38 23.12
N SER A 243 0.08 12.03 22.66
CA SER A 243 -0.02 13.48 22.52
C SER A 243 -1.47 13.90 22.78
#